data_9cd2030bc65aaa7916af8f822d8081cb
#
_entry.id   9cd2030bc65aaa7916af8f822d8081cb
#
_cell.length_a   1.000
_cell.length_b   1.000
_cell.length_c   1.000
_cell.angle_alpha   90.00
_cell.angle_beta   90.00
_cell.angle_gamma   90.00
#
_symmetry.space_group_name_H-M   'P 1'
#
loop_
_entity.id
_entity.type
_entity.pdbx_description
1 polymer ?
#
loop_
_entity_poly.entity_id
_entity_poly.type
_entity_poly.pdbx_seq_one_letter_code
_entity_poly.pdbx_strand_id
1 'polypeptide(L)'
;MRITAGGVAAPFGEDWSCGIKLGDGAWPGLVAEPLFAADLLPVCAPRLAAGLKRSADLRGPSLLRVAHAAGDWPLWLKTAGVARVTARGQEFQFYGQALQAAVDGLGIAMGIRPYIDDDLAAGRLVAPFALSVPKGMRWYLVYRSFHTEQRDFAAFRRWIVRAAAEPARGRSKAPRHAG
;
A
#
# COMPACT_ATOMS: atom_id res chain seq x y z
N MET A 1 -7.76 20.78 -11.99
CA MET A 1 -6.82 20.01 -11.16
C MET A 1 -6.04 19.07 -12.06
N ARG A 2 -4.72 19.03 -11.95
CA ARG A 2 -3.85 18.08 -12.66
C ARG A 2 -3.27 17.10 -11.66
N ILE A 3 -3.39 15.80 -11.92
CA ILE A 3 -2.85 14.73 -11.07
C ILE A 3 -1.75 14.02 -11.85
N THR A 4 -0.59 13.83 -11.22
CA THR A 4 0.55 13.10 -11.78
C THR A 4 0.95 12.00 -10.81
N ALA A 5 1.13 10.79 -11.30
CA ALA A 5 1.70 9.68 -10.53
C ALA A 5 3.19 9.57 -10.83
N GLY A 6 4.00 9.31 -9.81
CA GLY A 6 5.44 9.14 -9.92
C GLY A 6 5.97 8.15 -8.89
N GLY A 7 7.22 7.71 -9.07
CA GLY A 7 7.91 6.85 -8.10
C GLY A 7 8.20 7.56 -6.78
N VAL A 8 8.61 6.79 -5.77
CA VAL A 8 8.93 7.29 -4.42
C VAL A 8 9.99 8.40 -4.44
N ALA A 9 10.93 8.31 -5.37
CA ALA A 9 12.02 9.28 -5.56
C ALA A 9 11.63 10.46 -6.47
N ALA A 10 10.39 10.53 -6.97
CA ALA A 10 9.99 11.65 -7.81
C ALA A 10 10.21 12.98 -7.07
N PRO A 11 10.98 13.92 -7.63
CA PRO A 11 11.21 15.21 -6.99
C PRO A 11 9.90 15.96 -6.86
N PHE A 12 9.78 16.76 -5.81
CA PHE A 12 8.65 17.66 -5.64
C PHE A 12 8.83 18.84 -6.58
N GLY A 13 8.19 18.79 -7.74
CA GLY A 13 8.30 19.82 -8.79
C GLY A 13 7.82 21.19 -8.32
N GLU A 14 8.33 22.26 -8.93
CA GLU A 14 7.95 23.63 -8.56
C GLU A 14 6.47 23.93 -8.84
N ASP A 15 5.91 23.30 -9.86
CA ASP A 15 4.50 23.45 -10.26
C ASP A 15 3.51 22.64 -9.40
N TRP A 16 3.98 21.88 -8.43
CA TRP A 16 3.09 21.06 -7.61
C TRP A 16 2.62 21.79 -6.37
N SER A 17 1.31 21.87 -6.17
CA SER A 17 0.73 22.41 -4.94
C SER A 17 0.94 21.47 -3.75
N CYS A 18 0.83 20.17 -3.97
CA CYS A 18 1.04 19.13 -2.96
C CYS A 18 1.29 17.75 -3.58
N GLY A 19 1.70 16.80 -2.75
CA GLY A 19 1.83 15.39 -3.12
C GLY A 19 1.44 14.48 -1.97
N ILE A 20 1.01 13.25 -2.28
CA ILE A 20 0.88 12.19 -1.29
C ILE A 20 2.13 11.33 -1.40
N LYS A 21 2.94 11.27 -0.34
CA LYS A 21 4.20 10.54 -0.31
C LYS A 21 4.25 9.54 0.83
N LEU A 22 4.87 8.40 0.56
CA LEU A 22 5.21 7.40 1.57
C LEU A 22 6.63 7.67 2.07
N GLY A 23 6.82 7.74 3.39
CA GLY A 23 8.12 7.99 3.99
C GLY A 23 8.09 8.09 5.50
N ASP A 24 9.15 8.63 6.07
CA ASP A 24 9.35 8.85 7.50
C ASP A 24 8.82 10.22 8.01
N GLY A 25 8.38 11.08 7.09
CA GLY A 25 7.91 12.43 7.41
C GLY A 25 8.95 13.52 7.24
N ALA A 26 10.18 13.19 6.86
CA ALA A 26 11.28 14.13 6.73
C ALA A 26 11.54 14.50 5.25
N TRP A 27 11.01 15.63 4.81
CA TRP A 27 11.32 16.22 3.51
C TRP A 27 11.77 17.66 3.70
N PRO A 28 13.08 17.97 3.52
CA PRO A 28 13.61 19.31 3.71
C PRO A 28 12.83 20.37 2.93
N GLY A 29 12.47 21.46 3.59
CA GLY A 29 11.74 22.59 2.97
C GLY A 29 10.25 22.32 2.69
N LEU A 30 9.70 21.18 3.10
CA LEU A 30 8.30 20.84 2.92
C LEU A 30 7.61 20.60 4.27
N VAL A 31 6.34 20.90 4.31
CA VAL A 31 5.44 20.49 5.40
C VAL A 31 4.92 19.08 5.09
N ALA A 32 4.94 18.21 6.09
CA ALA A 32 4.45 16.84 5.98
C ALA A 32 3.37 16.58 7.04
N GLU A 33 2.14 16.37 6.60
CA GLU A 33 1.01 16.02 7.47
C GLU A 33 0.70 14.53 7.35
N PRO A 34 0.71 13.77 8.45
CA PRO A 34 0.43 12.34 8.40
C PRO A 34 -1.02 12.06 7.99
N LEU A 35 -1.20 11.14 7.04
CA LEU A 35 -2.51 10.67 6.59
C LEU A 35 -2.81 9.26 7.12
N PHE A 36 -2.06 8.26 6.66
CA PHE A 36 -2.33 6.86 6.97
C PHE A 36 -1.07 6.14 7.45
N ALA A 37 -1.24 5.09 8.24
CA ALA A 37 -0.20 4.09 8.44
C ALA A 37 0.03 3.32 7.12
N ALA A 38 1.23 2.76 6.97
CA ALA A 38 1.54 1.88 5.86
C ALA A 38 1.80 0.47 6.43
N ASP A 39 0.82 -0.40 6.24
CA ASP A 39 0.88 -1.77 6.74
C ASP A 39 1.03 -2.74 5.58
N LEU A 40 1.97 -3.66 5.74
CA LEU A 40 2.30 -4.69 4.76
C LEU A 40 1.47 -5.94 5.00
N LEU A 41 0.88 -6.48 3.94
CA LEU A 41 0.25 -7.80 3.95
C LEU A 41 0.36 -8.47 2.58
N PRO A 42 0.65 -9.78 2.52
CA PRO A 42 0.63 -10.51 1.26
C PRO A 42 -0.77 -10.56 0.67
N VAL A 43 -0.88 -10.32 -0.64
CA VAL A 43 -2.15 -10.38 -1.36
C VAL A 43 -1.98 -11.17 -2.66
N CYS A 44 -3.04 -11.84 -3.08
CA CYS A 44 -3.06 -12.61 -4.32
C CYS A 44 -4.48 -12.72 -4.88
N ALA A 45 -4.59 -13.19 -6.12
CA ALA A 45 -5.88 -13.58 -6.68
C ALA A 45 -6.54 -14.68 -5.83
N PRO A 46 -7.88 -14.69 -5.68
CA PRO A 46 -8.61 -15.67 -4.85
C PRO A 46 -8.25 -17.13 -5.17
N ARG A 47 -8.02 -17.45 -6.45
CA ARG A 47 -7.65 -18.81 -6.88
C ARG A 47 -6.34 -19.33 -6.28
N LEU A 48 -5.39 -18.44 -5.98
CA LEU A 48 -4.12 -18.80 -5.36
C LEU A 48 -4.22 -18.97 -3.84
N ALA A 49 -5.17 -18.29 -3.21
CA ALA A 49 -5.33 -18.33 -1.75
C ALA A 49 -5.74 -19.71 -1.22
N ALA A 50 -6.39 -20.53 -2.02
CA ALA A 50 -6.83 -21.88 -1.62
C ALA A 50 -5.69 -22.76 -1.13
N GLY A 51 -4.49 -22.59 -1.67
CA GLY A 51 -3.26 -23.32 -1.28
C GLY A 51 -2.50 -22.69 -0.11
N LEU A 52 -2.94 -21.54 0.43
CA LEU A 52 -2.22 -20.76 1.43
C LEU A 52 -2.95 -20.80 2.77
N LYS A 53 -2.63 -21.79 3.60
CA LYS A 53 -3.24 -21.96 4.94
C LYS A 53 -2.38 -21.36 6.06
N ARG A 54 -1.07 -21.36 5.90
CA ARG A 54 -0.06 -20.85 6.85
C ARG A 54 0.99 -20.06 6.11
N SER A 55 1.64 -19.12 6.82
CA SER A 55 2.74 -18.31 6.26
C SER A 55 3.87 -19.17 5.67
N ALA A 56 4.09 -20.37 6.19
CA ALA A 56 5.08 -21.33 5.66
C ALA A 56 4.78 -21.81 4.23
N ASP A 57 3.54 -21.74 3.80
CA ASP A 57 3.11 -22.14 2.45
C ASP A 57 3.63 -21.17 1.36
N LEU A 58 4.15 -20.00 1.76
CA LEU A 58 4.84 -19.06 0.88
C LEU A 58 6.17 -19.57 0.29
N ARG A 59 6.62 -20.77 0.68
CA ARG A 59 7.83 -21.39 0.12
C ARG A 59 7.66 -21.89 -1.32
N GLY A 60 6.44 -22.16 -1.74
CA GLY A 60 6.12 -22.71 -3.05
C GLY A 60 5.82 -21.68 -4.14
N PRO A 61 4.92 -20.72 -3.90
CA PRO A 61 4.47 -19.81 -4.94
C PRO A 61 5.48 -18.71 -5.26
N SER A 62 5.28 -18.06 -6.42
CA SER A 62 6.07 -16.91 -6.84
C SER A 62 5.76 -15.69 -5.97
N LEU A 63 6.76 -15.14 -5.31
CA LEU A 63 6.65 -13.90 -4.53
C LEU A 63 7.09 -12.71 -5.40
N LEU A 64 6.13 -11.91 -5.84
CA LEU A 64 6.35 -10.75 -6.70
C LEU A 64 7.07 -9.65 -5.91
N ARG A 65 8.13 -9.09 -6.51
CA ARG A 65 9.01 -8.12 -5.84
C ARG A 65 8.82 -6.73 -6.45
N VAL A 66 9.12 -5.71 -5.66
CA VAL A 66 9.16 -4.31 -6.11
C VAL A 66 10.57 -3.78 -5.86
N ALA A 67 11.23 -3.27 -6.90
CA ALA A 67 12.64 -2.91 -6.88
C ALA A 67 13.02 -1.94 -5.74
N HIS A 68 12.24 -0.87 -5.55
CA HIS A 68 12.47 0.13 -4.50
C HIS A 68 11.94 -0.29 -3.10
N ALA A 69 11.43 -1.50 -2.97
CA ALA A 69 10.83 -2.03 -1.73
C ALA A 69 11.33 -3.44 -1.40
N ALA A 70 12.59 -3.71 -1.70
CA ALA A 70 13.21 -5.03 -1.50
C ALA A 70 13.15 -5.52 -0.05
N GLY A 71 13.03 -4.61 0.93
CA GLY A 71 12.91 -4.92 2.35
C GLY A 71 11.53 -5.41 2.81
N ASP A 72 10.47 -5.25 2.02
CA ASP A 72 9.10 -5.54 2.45
C ASP A 72 8.87 -7.02 2.72
N TRP A 73 9.25 -7.89 1.78
CA TRP A 73 9.17 -9.33 1.98
C TRP A 73 10.01 -9.83 3.17
N PRO A 74 11.30 -9.46 3.30
CA PRO A 74 12.11 -9.82 4.46
C PRO A 74 11.48 -9.37 5.79
N LEU A 75 10.95 -8.16 5.86
CA LEU A 75 10.32 -7.63 7.06
C LEU A 75 9.08 -8.47 7.45
N TRP A 76 8.18 -8.70 6.49
CA TRP A 76 6.96 -9.46 6.74
C TRP A 76 7.26 -10.92 7.12
N LEU A 77 8.14 -11.61 6.37
CA LEU A 77 8.51 -13.00 6.61
C LEU A 77 9.17 -13.18 7.99
N LYS A 78 10.04 -12.25 8.38
CA LYS A 78 10.66 -12.24 9.72
C LYS A 78 9.60 -12.14 10.80
N THR A 79 8.66 -11.22 10.66
CA THR A 79 7.56 -11.00 11.65
C THR A 79 6.63 -12.21 11.70
N ALA A 80 6.38 -12.86 10.56
CA ALA A 80 5.58 -14.08 10.46
C ALA A 80 6.29 -15.34 11.00
N GLY A 81 7.55 -15.25 11.43
CA GLY A 81 8.35 -16.38 11.89
C GLY A 81 8.73 -17.38 10.79
N VAL A 82 8.72 -16.95 9.52
CA VAL A 82 9.00 -17.82 8.37
C VAL A 82 10.46 -17.70 7.97
N ALA A 83 11.28 -18.64 8.43
CA ALA A 83 12.69 -18.70 8.04
C ALA A 83 12.88 -19.32 6.64
N ARG A 84 13.98 -18.91 5.96
CA ARG A 84 14.46 -19.51 4.70
C ARG A 84 13.49 -19.46 3.51
N VAL A 85 12.61 -18.45 3.47
CA VAL A 85 11.88 -18.10 2.25
C VAL A 85 12.63 -16.94 1.59
N THR A 86 13.08 -17.20 0.36
CA THR A 86 13.61 -16.14 -0.50
C THR A 86 12.50 -15.74 -1.45
N ALA A 87 12.20 -14.47 -1.55
CA ALA A 87 11.26 -13.96 -2.53
C ALA A 87 11.82 -14.22 -3.93
N ARG A 88 11.39 -15.33 -4.52
CA ARG A 88 11.71 -15.72 -5.91
C ARG A 88 10.50 -15.46 -6.76
N GLY A 89 10.55 -14.44 -7.56
CA GLY A 89 9.47 -14.04 -8.44
C GLY A 89 9.91 -12.86 -9.28
N GLN A 90 9.05 -12.48 -10.19
CA GLN A 90 9.29 -11.34 -11.07
C GLN A 90 9.44 -10.06 -10.24
N GLU A 91 10.35 -9.19 -10.66
CA GLU A 91 10.55 -7.88 -10.09
C GLU A 91 9.91 -6.80 -10.95
N PHE A 92 9.21 -5.89 -10.32
CA PHE A 92 8.50 -4.77 -10.93
C PHE A 92 9.06 -3.45 -10.41
N GLN A 93 8.95 -2.40 -11.21
CA GLN A 93 9.42 -1.07 -10.82
C GLN A 93 8.49 -0.43 -9.78
N PHE A 94 7.17 -0.70 -9.86
CA PHE A 94 6.16 -0.05 -9.03
C PHE A 94 5.18 -1.06 -8.43
N TYR A 95 4.66 -0.74 -7.24
CA TYR A 95 3.66 -1.55 -6.55
C TYR A 95 2.43 -1.85 -7.43
N GLY A 96 1.93 -0.85 -8.16
CA GLY A 96 0.75 -1.04 -9.02
C GLY A 96 0.94 -2.15 -10.05
N GLN A 97 2.14 -2.30 -10.63
CA GLN A 97 2.46 -3.37 -11.57
C GLN A 97 2.48 -4.74 -10.88
N ALA A 98 3.11 -4.83 -9.71
CA ALA A 98 3.15 -6.07 -8.94
C ALA A 98 1.75 -6.48 -8.46
N LEU A 99 0.93 -5.52 -8.04
CA LEU A 99 -0.46 -5.77 -7.63
C LEU A 99 -1.33 -6.22 -8.80
N GLN A 100 -1.18 -5.60 -9.99
CA GLN A 100 -1.89 -6.05 -11.19
C GLN A 100 -1.48 -7.48 -11.55
N ALA A 101 -0.18 -7.79 -11.52
CA ALA A 101 0.30 -9.15 -11.73
C ALA A 101 -0.27 -10.15 -10.71
N ALA A 102 -0.48 -9.73 -9.46
CA ALA A 102 -1.14 -10.55 -8.46
C ALA A 102 -2.63 -10.75 -8.75
N VAL A 103 -3.35 -9.72 -9.21
CA VAL A 103 -4.74 -9.82 -9.69
C VAL A 103 -4.83 -10.84 -10.83
N ASP A 104 -3.89 -10.78 -11.78
CA ASP A 104 -3.81 -11.70 -12.92
C ASP A 104 -3.37 -13.13 -12.49
N GLY A 105 -2.98 -13.30 -11.22
CA GLY A 105 -2.62 -14.58 -10.62
C GLY A 105 -1.25 -15.09 -11.01
N LEU A 106 -0.30 -14.20 -11.32
CA LEU A 106 1.09 -14.58 -11.59
C LEU A 106 1.88 -14.89 -10.30
N GLY A 107 1.34 -14.52 -9.13
CA GLY A 107 1.99 -14.77 -7.86
C GLY A 107 1.32 -14.04 -6.71
N ILE A 108 2.08 -13.90 -5.62
CA ILE A 108 1.69 -13.20 -4.40
C ILE A 108 2.48 -11.89 -4.35
N ALA A 109 1.80 -10.76 -4.26
CA ALA A 109 2.43 -9.45 -4.07
C ALA A 109 2.41 -9.01 -2.61
N MET A 110 3.32 -8.12 -2.25
CA MET A 110 3.21 -7.38 -1.00
C MET A 110 2.30 -6.18 -1.21
N GLY A 111 1.14 -6.20 -0.57
CA GLY A 111 0.22 -5.08 -0.54
C GLY A 111 0.56 -4.09 0.57
N ILE A 112 0.25 -2.82 0.36
CA ILE A 112 0.36 -1.75 1.36
C ILE A 112 -1.01 -1.09 1.55
N ARG A 113 -1.52 -1.07 2.78
CA ARG A 113 -2.74 -0.30 3.08
C ARG A 113 -2.46 1.21 3.11
N PRO A 114 -3.42 2.05 2.71
CA PRO A 114 -4.76 1.70 2.18
C PRO A 114 -4.77 1.45 0.65
N TYR A 115 -3.62 1.40 -0.01
CA TYR A 115 -3.49 1.34 -1.49
C TYR A 115 -4.19 0.14 -2.13
N ILE A 116 -4.37 -0.95 -1.38
CA ILE A 116 -5.01 -2.20 -1.85
C ILE A 116 -6.45 -2.37 -1.40
N ASP A 117 -7.01 -1.44 -0.62
CA ASP A 117 -8.30 -1.65 0.03
C ASP A 117 -9.46 -1.78 -0.96
N ASP A 118 -9.41 -1.08 -2.09
CA ASP A 118 -10.40 -1.20 -3.16
C ASP A 118 -10.34 -2.55 -3.88
N ASP A 119 -9.14 -3.12 -4.07
CA ASP A 119 -8.97 -4.45 -4.66
C ASP A 119 -9.46 -5.55 -3.72
N LEU A 120 -9.22 -5.41 -2.42
CA LEU A 120 -9.74 -6.31 -1.40
C LEU A 120 -11.27 -6.22 -1.31
N ALA A 121 -11.83 -5.00 -1.31
CA ALA A 121 -13.27 -4.78 -1.24
C ALA A 121 -14.01 -5.32 -2.49
N ALA A 122 -13.37 -5.20 -3.65
CA ALA A 122 -13.91 -5.72 -4.93
C ALA A 122 -13.68 -7.24 -5.11
N GLY A 123 -12.94 -7.89 -4.20
CA GLY A 123 -12.61 -9.31 -4.30
C GLY A 123 -11.63 -9.65 -5.44
N ARG A 124 -10.97 -8.67 -6.05
CA ARG A 124 -9.92 -8.90 -7.05
C ARG A 124 -8.67 -9.50 -6.40
N LEU A 125 -8.37 -9.02 -5.20
CA LEU A 125 -7.33 -9.56 -4.34
C LEU A 125 -7.94 -10.08 -3.04
N VAL A 126 -7.24 -11.01 -2.42
CA VAL A 126 -7.49 -11.47 -1.06
C VAL A 126 -6.19 -11.47 -0.27
N ALA A 127 -6.27 -11.23 1.04
CA ALA A 127 -5.16 -11.39 1.96
C ALA A 127 -5.28 -12.78 2.62
N PRO A 128 -4.47 -13.76 2.24
CA PRO A 128 -4.61 -15.15 2.74
C PRO A 128 -4.22 -15.28 4.22
N PHE A 129 -3.53 -14.29 4.78
CA PHE A 129 -3.08 -14.29 6.17
C PHE A 129 -3.64 -13.07 6.91
N ALA A 130 -4.01 -13.26 8.19
CA ALA A 130 -4.51 -12.19 9.04
C ALA A 130 -3.40 -11.23 9.50
N LEU A 131 -2.11 -11.62 9.36
CA LEU A 131 -0.97 -10.83 9.80
C LEU A 131 -0.77 -9.60 8.91
N SER A 132 -0.89 -8.42 9.51
CA SER A 132 -0.49 -7.13 8.96
C SER A 132 0.74 -6.62 9.70
N VAL A 133 1.74 -6.13 8.99
CA VAL A 133 3.04 -5.73 9.56
C VAL A 133 3.29 -4.26 9.26
N PRO A 134 3.47 -3.39 10.28
CA PRO A 134 3.84 -2.00 10.06
C PRO A 134 5.13 -1.89 9.24
N LYS A 135 5.08 -1.12 8.13
CA LYS A 135 6.26 -0.88 7.28
C LYS A 135 7.31 0.02 7.95
N GLY A 136 6.94 0.71 9.02
CA GLY A 136 7.78 1.72 9.65
C GLY A 136 7.74 3.08 8.94
N MET A 137 6.92 3.21 7.92
CA MET A 137 6.65 4.44 7.17
C MET A 137 5.16 4.81 7.27
N ARG A 138 4.82 6.04 6.85
CA ARG A 138 3.44 6.52 6.77
C ARG A 138 3.22 7.24 5.46
N TRP A 139 1.98 7.35 5.05
CA TRP A 139 1.56 8.22 3.98
C TRP A 139 1.37 9.64 4.52
N TYR A 140 1.91 10.62 3.81
CA TYR A 140 1.84 12.04 4.17
C TYR A 140 1.29 12.87 3.03
N LEU A 141 0.52 13.90 3.38
CA LEU A 141 0.31 15.03 2.50
C LEU A 141 1.54 15.95 2.64
N VAL A 142 2.24 16.17 1.54
CA VAL A 142 3.48 16.96 1.51
C VAL A 142 3.26 18.17 0.62
N TYR A 143 3.64 19.37 1.10
CA TYR A 143 3.44 20.63 0.39
C TYR A 143 4.41 21.71 0.90
N ARG A 144 4.53 22.81 0.13
CA ARG A 144 5.26 24.00 0.61
C ARG A 144 4.35 24.87 1.45
N SER A 145 4.89 25.46 2.52
CA SER A 145 4.11 26.25 3.50
C SER A 145 3.30 27.40 2.88
N PHE A 146 3.85 28.07 1.86
CA PHE A 146 3.15 29.19 1.22
C PHE A 146 1.84 28.81 0.49
N HIS A 147 1.64 27.52 0.16
CA HIS A 147 0.37 27.09 -0.43
C HIS A 147 -0.79 27.11 0.57
N THR A 148 -0.53 27.15 1.87
CA THR A 148 -1.59 27.19 2.89
C THR A 148 -2.46 28.44 2.82
N GLU A 149 -1.95 29.53 2.23
CA GLU A 149 -2.67 30.80 2.03
C GLU A 149 -3.66 30.74 0.85
N GLN A 150 -3.50 29.76 -0.04
CA GLN A 150 -4.38 29.56 -1.19
C GLN A 150 -5.68 28.88 -0.75
N ARG A 151 -6.82 29.53 -0.98
CA ARG A 151 -8.15 29.07 -0.53
C ARG A 151 -8.48 27.64 -1.00
N ASP A 152 -8.21 27.35 -2.27
CA ASP A 152 -8.52 26.04 -2.87
C ASP A 152 -7.65 24.93 -2.26
N PHE A 153 -6.36 25.21 -2.06
CA PHE A 153 -5.47 24.27 -1.39
C PHE A 153 -5.87 24.07 0.07
N ALA A 154 -6.19 25.14 0.80
CA ALA A 154 -6.63 25.03 2.18
C ALA A 154 -7.93 24.21 2.33
N ALA A 155 -8.87 24.32 1.36
CA ALA A 155 -10.08 23.50 1.33
C ALA A 155 -9.76 22.02 1.06
N PHE A 156 -8.92 21.75 0.05
CA PHE A 156 -8.47 20.39 -0.27
C PHE A 156 -7.72 19.74 0.91
N ARG A 157 -6.79 20.46 1.53
CA ARG A 157 -6.02 20.00 2.69
C ARG A 157 -6.95 19.57 3.83
N ARG A 158 -7.92 20.44 4.21
CA ARG A 158 -8.88 20.10 5.26
C ARG A 158 -9.72 18.88 4.92
N TRP A 159 -10.11 18.75 3.65
CA TRP A 159 -10.89 17.60 3.19
C TRP A 159 -10.07 16.30 3.27
N ILE A 160 -8.85 16.27 2.71
CA ILE A 160 -8.06 15.04 2.66
C ILE A 160 -7.61 14.57 4.05
N VAL A 161 -7.23 15.50 4.92
CA VAL A 161 -6.83 15.18 6.31
C VAL A 161 -8.03 14.59 7.08
N ARG A 162 -9.22 15.17 6.90
CA ARG A 162 -10.44 14.63 7.51
C ARG A 162 -10.79 13.25 6.95
N ALA A 163 -10.76 13.10 5.63
CA ALA A 163 -11.03 11.82 4.98
C ALA A 163 -10.04 10.72 5.43
N ALA A 164 -8.79 11.09 5.66
CA ALA A 164 -7.76 10.20 6.17
C ALA A 164 -7.96 9.79 7.64
N ALA A 165 -8.55 10.67 8.44
CA ALA A 165 -8.85 10.39 9.86
C ALA A 165 -10.11 9.52 10.05
N GLU A 166 -10.99 9.48 9.05
CA GLU A 166 -12.15 8.57 9.09
C GLU A 166 -11.65 7.12 8.95
N PRO A 167 -11.98 6.23 9.92
CA PRO A 167 -11.63 4.82 9.76
C PRO A 167 -12.24 4.33 8.45
N ALA A 168 -11.47 3.57 7.68
CA ALA A 168 -11.96 2.94 6.45
C ALA A 168 -13.28 2.24 6.79
N ARG A 169 -14.40 2.86 6.40
CA ARG A 169 -15.74 2.35 6.74
C ARG A 169 -15.82 0.96 6.15
N GLY A 170 -15.80 -0.01 7.05
CA GLY A 170 -15.83 -1.42 6.73
C GLY A 170 -16.97 -1.72 5.75
N ARG A 171 -16.64 -1.87 4.49
CA ARG A 171 -17.46 -2.58 3.50
C ARG A 171 -17.32 -4.08 3.71
N SER A 172 -17.43 -4.52 4.97
CA SER A 172 -17.64 -5.93 5.29
C SER A 172 -19.08 -6.12 5.73
N LYS A 173 -19.99 -6.22 4.76
CA LYS A 173 -21.19 -7.03 4.91
C LYS A 173 -21.08 -8.16 3.89
N ALA A 174 -20.43 -9.24 4.31
CA ALA A 174 -20.68 -10.53 3.70
C ALA A 174 -22.18 -10.83 3.82
N PRO A 175 -22.86 -11.26 2.75
CA PRO A 175 -24.23 -11.73 2.86
C PRO A 175 -24.23 -12.96 3.80
N ARG A 176 -24.99 -12.87 4.88
CA ARG A 176 -25.37 -14.04 5.65
C ARG A 176 -26.24 -14.91 4.74
N HIS A 177 -25.71 -16.02 4.28
CA HIS A 177 -26.54 -17.09 3.75
C HIS A 177 -27.37 -17.60 4.93
N ALA A 178 -28.68 -17.25 4.90
CA ALA A 178 -29.69 -17.92 5.69
C ALA A 178 -30.19 -19.14 4.90
N GLY A 179 -30.38 -20.24 5.59
CA GLY A 179 -31.07 -21.43 5.11
C GLY A 179 -30.17 -22.64 4.89
#